data_c8537617c8f00dc498569e966589951c
#
_entry.id   c8537617c8f00dc498569e966589951c
#
_cell.length_a   1.000
_cell.length_b   1.000
_cell.length_c   1.000
_cell.angle_alpha   90.00
_cell.angle_beta   90.00
_cell.angle_gamma   90.00
#
_symmetry.space_group_name_H-M   'P 1'
#
loop_
_entity.id
_entity.type
_entity.pdbx_description
1 polymer ?
#
loop_
_entity_poly.entity_id
_entity_poly.type
_entity_poly.pdbx_seq_one_letter_code
_entity_poly.pdbx_strand_id
1 'polypeptide(L)'
;EGELKAIHGNARFAYYLGVEPTGIYSAVKLDNGTKTLEEMKKEPYLYVVSFSDFSMDSLSGYFGGEIRLAYLFDGEKVTPVTGGSVSGNLLELQKDMAFSTERYKDKDYDGPFAVEFHGVAVAGK
;
A
#
# COMPACT_ATOMS: atom_id res chain seq x y z
N GLU A 1 -4.32 8.18 11.26
CA GLU A 1 -4.25 7.85 12.70
C GLU A 1 -4.59 6.38 13.01
N GLY A 2 -5.13 5.60 12.06
CA GLY A 2 -5.29 4.15 12.14
C GLY A 2 -6.22 3.63 13.25
N GLU A 3 -7.12 4.47 13.78
CA GLU A 3 -8.09 4.04 14.78
C GLU A 3 -9.30 3.36 14.13
N LEU A 4 -9.57 2.10 14.52
CA LEU A 4 -10.74 1.37 14.06
C LEU A 4 -12.02 1.97 14.66
N LYS A 5 -12.89 2.51 13.82
CA LYS A 5 -14.16 3.13 14.24
C LYS A 5 -15.36 2.19 14.15
N ALA A 6 -15.33 1.25 13.22
CA ALA A 6 -16.39 0.27 13.04
C ALA A 6 -15.85 -1.05 12.47
N ILE A 7 -16.46 -2.14 12.85
CA ILE A 7 -16.19 -3.45 12.26
C ILE A 7 -17.10 -3.63 11.07
N HIS A 8 -16.51 -3.99 9.92
CA HIS A 8 -17.25 -4.29 8.71
C HIS A 8 -17.73 -5.74 8.71
N GLY A 9 -18.98 -5.95 8.34
CA GLY A 9 -19.55 -7.29 8.25
C GLY A 9 -20.80 -7.36 7.40
N ASN A 10 -20.94 -8.46 6.65
CA ASN A 10 -22.16 -8.75 5.92
C ASN A 10 -23.29 -9.21 6.87
N ALA A 11 -24.54 -9.25 6.39
CA ALA A 11 -25.72 -9.58 7.17
C ALA A 11 -25.62 -10.94 7.90
N ARG A 12 -24.97 -11.96 7.30
CA ARG A 12 -24.81 -13.28 7.90
C ARG A 12 -23.95 -13.24 9.16
N PHE A 13 -22.77 -12.62 9.09
CA PHE A 13 -21.86 -12.54 10.24
C PHE A 13 -22.36 -11.54 11.28
N ALA A 14 -22.95 -10.43 10.85
CA ALA A 14 -23.60 -9.47 11.76
C ALA A 14 -24.68 -10.13 12.61
N TYR A 15 -25.51 -11.00 12.00
CA TYR A 15 -26.52 -11.79 12.72
C TYR A 15 -25.91 -12.67 13.82
N TYR A 16 -24.84 -13.40 13.51
CA TYR A 16 -24.16 -14.25 14.51
C TYR A 16 -23.51 -13.45 15.65
N LEU A 17 -23.05 -12.25 15.35
CA LEU A 17 -22.39 -11.37 16.33
C LEU A 17 -23.39 -10.47 17.09
N GLY A 18 -24.66 -10.45 16.69
CA GLY A 18 -25.69 -9.60 17.30
C GLY A 18 -25.45 -8.10 17.06
N VAL A 19 -24.87 -7.74 15.92
CA VAL A 19 -24.57 -6.35 15.54
C VAL A 19 -25.27 -5.96 14.24
N GLU A 20 -25.44 -4.66 14.01
CA GLU A 20 -25.99 -4.17 12.75
C GLU A 20 -25.06 -4.47 11.56
N PRO A 21 -25.59 -4.97 10.44
CA PRO A 21 -24.80 -5.23 9.25
C PRO A 21 -24.37 -3.92 8.58
N THR A 22 -23.10 -3.83 8.22
CA THR A 22 -22.53 -2.69 7.48
C THR A 22 -22.44 -2.94 5.97
N GLY A 23 -22.83 -4.14 5.52
CA GLY A 23 -22.78 -4.54 4.12
C GLY A 23 -21.39 -4.98 3.67
N ILE A 24 -21.18 -5.01 2.37
CA ILE A 24 -19.89 -5.27 1.72
C ILE A 24 -19.55 -3.99 0.95
N TYR A 25 -18.39 -3.40 1.23
CA TYR A 25 -17.93 -2.24 0.47
C TYR A 25 -17.43 -2.68 -0.93
N SER A 26 -17.73 -1.88 -1.93
CA SER A 26 -17.31 -2.09 -3.33
C SER A 26 -16.24 -1.10 -3.78
N ALA A 27 -16.01 -0.06 -3.00
CA ALA A 27 -15.04 0.96 -3.31
C ALA A 27 -14.37 1.49 -2.04
N VAL A 28 -13.13 1.90 -2.16
CA VAL A 28 -12.33 2.48 -1.07
C VAL A 28 -11.99 3.92 -1.39
N LYS A 29 -12.23 4.81 -0.43
CA LYS A 29 -11.79 6.20 -0.50
C LYS A 29 -10.84 6.49 0.65
N LEU A 30 -9.65 6.99 0.32
CA LEU A 30 -8.63 7.41 1.27
C LEU A 30 -8.36 8.91 1.15
N ASP A 31 -8.06 9.55 2.26
CA ASP A 31 -7.59 10.93 2.25
C ASP A 31 -6.15 11.01 1.73
N ASN A 32 -5.79 12.17 1.17
CA ASN A 32 -4.43 12.44 0.72
C ASN A 32 -3.49 12.53 1.90
N GLY A 33 -2.22 12.24 1.62
CA GLY A 33 -1.11 12.62 2.49
C GLY A 33 -0.68 14.08 2.27
N THR A 34 0.48 14.38 2.79
CA THR A 34 1.07 15.72 2.78
C THR A 34 2.37 15.82 1.98
N LYS A 35 2.91 14.69 1.51
CA LYS A 35 4.18 14.61 0.80
C LYS A 35 3.94 14.50 -0.71
N THR A 36 4.53 15.38 -1.51
CA THR A 36 4.40 15.31 -2.97
C THR A 36 5.25 14.18 -3.54
N LEU A 37 4.90 13.71 -4.76
CA LEU A 37 5.74 12.73 -5.47
C LEU A 37 7.16 13.23 -5.72
N GLU A 38 7.33 14.53 -5.93
CA GLU A 38 8.66 15.15 -6.09
C GLU A 38 9.46 15.06 -4.79
N GLU A 39 8.82 15.27 -3.64
CA GLU A 39 9.47 15.12 -2.34
C GLU A 39 9.85 13.67 -2.04
N MET A 40 8.97 12.71 -2.36
CA MET A 40 9.26 11.27 -2.23
C MET A 40 10.45 10.82 -3.08
N LYS A 41 10.72 11.51 -4.21
CA LYS A 41 11.78 11.17 -5.17
C LYS A 41 13.10 11.91 -4.95
N LYS A 42 13.27 12.66 -3.86
CA LYS A 42 14.52 13.37 -3.55
C LYS A 42 15.64 12.46 -3.03
N GLU A 43 15.28 11.47 -2.26
CA GLU A 43 16.21 10.48 -1.71
C GLU A 43 16.26 9.24 -2.61
N PRO A 44 17.26 8.37 -2.53
CA PRO A 44 17.27 7.09 -3.25
C PRO A 44 16.02 6.28 -2.96
N TYR A 45 15.38 5.73 -4.01
CA TYR A 45 14.13 5.01 -3.90
C TYR A 45 14.02 3.83 -4.87
N LEU A 46 13.16 2.88 -4.55
CA LEU A 46 12.64 1.87 -5.46
C LEU A 46 11.14 2.16 -5.68
N TYR A 47 10.79 2.66 -6.85
CA TYR A 47 9.39 2.92 -7.24
C TYR A 47 8.82 1.71 -7.96
N VAL A 48 8.06 0.89 -7.24
CA VAL A 48 7.40 -0.29 -7.82
C VAL A 48 6.12 0.14 -8.52
N VAL A 49 6.04 -0.13 -9.83
CA VAL A 49 4.90 0.20 -10.67
C VAL A 49 3.92 -0.97 -10.75
N SER A 50 4.44 -2.19 -10.83
CA SER A 50 3.60 -3.38 -10.91
C SER A 50 4.30 -4.62 -10.34
N PHE A 51 3.49 -5.51 -9.81
CA PHE A 51 3.90 -6.83 -9.36
C PHE A 51 3.45 -7.90 -10.35
N SER A 52 4.23 -8.98 -10.49
CA SER A 52 3.79 -10.20 -11.16
C SER A 52 2.98 -11.09 -10.22
N ASP A 53 3.32 -11.05 -8.93
CA ASP A 53 2.57 -11.67 -7.85
C ASP A 53 2.68 -10.79 -6.60
N PHE A 54 1.59 -10.69 -5.85
CA PHE A 54 1.55 -9.97 -4.58
C PHE A 54 0.56 -10.63 -3.65
N SER A 55 0.98 -10.91 -2.45
CA SER A 55 0.14 -11.46 -1.40
C SER A 55 0.33 -10.72 -0.08
N MET A 56 -0.72 -10.67 0.71
CA MET A 56 -0.69 -10.13 2.07
C MET A 56 -1.54 -11.00 2.99
N ASP A 57 -0.99 -11.38 4.12
CA ASP A 57 -1.75 -11.97 5.21
C ASP A 57 -2.41 -10.86 6.02
N SER A 58 -3.73 -10.79 5.94
CA SER A 58 -4.54 -9.75 6.60
C SER A 58 -4.54 -9.85 8.12
N LEU A 59 -4.15 -10.99 8.72
CA LEU A 59 -4.12 -11.18 10.16
C LEU A 59 -2.78 -10.72 10.76
N SER A 60 -1.67 -11.13 10.13
CA SER A 60 -0.33 -10.80 10.61
C SER A 60 0.23 -9.51 10.03
N GLY A 61 -0.33 -9.04 8.91
CA GLY A 61 0.16 -7.88 8.17
C GLY A 61 1.41 -8.16 7.32
N TYR A 62 1.90 -9.39 7.26
CA TYR A 62 3.01 -9.73 6.38
C TYR A 62 2.59 -9.70 4.93
N PHE A 63 3.42 -9.11 4.09
CA PHE A 63 3.26 -9.09 2.65
C PHE A 63 4.55 -9.46 1.92
N GLY A 64 4.38 -9.93 0.69
CA GLY A 64 5.46 -10.17 -0.25
C GLY A 64 4.96 -9.99 -1.67
N GLY A 65 5.84 -9.50 -2.55
CA GLY A 65 5.51 -9.29 -3.95
C GLY A 65 6.73 -9.44 -4.85
N GLU A 66 6.57 -10.11 -5.98
CA GLU A 66 7.56 -10.21 -7.03
C GLU A 66 7.44 -9.01 -7.97
N ILE A 67 8.54 -8.32 -8.21
CA ILE A 67 8.57 -7.09 -9.01
C ILE A 67 8.51 -7.42 -10.50
N ARG A 68 7.45 -6.96 -11.16
CA ARG A 68 7.35 -7.01 -12.63
C ARG A 68 7.99 -5.80 -13.29
N LEU A 69 7.79 -4.62 -12.73
CA LEU A 69 8.39 -3.37 -13.18
C LEU A 69 8.57 -2.43 -12.00
N ALA A 70 9.78 -1.91 -11.86
CA ALA A 70 10.08 -0.82 -10.95
C ALA A 70 11.12 0.12 -11.55
N TYR A 71 11.31 1.27 -10.92
CA TYR A 71 12.37 2.24 -11.22
C TYR A 71 13.21 2.43 -9.96
N LEU A 72 14.49 2.11 -10.07
CA LEU A 72 15.48 2.34 -9.02
C LEU A 72 16.17 3.68 -9.27
N PHE A 73 16.14 4.56 -8.28
CA PHE A 73 16.96 5.76 -8.21
C PHE A 73 18.04 5.56 -7.14
N ASP A 74 19.29 5.61 -7.54
CA ASP A 74 20.46 5.39 -6.67
C ASP A 74 21.03 6.68 -6.04
N GLY A 75 20.40 7.82 -6.33
CA GLY A 75 20.87 9.17 -5.96
C GLY A 75 21.47 9.95 -7.13
N GLU A 76 21.76 9.29 -8.26
CA GLU A 76 22.32 9.93 -9.46
C GLU A 76 21.44 9.69 -10.70
N LYS A 77 21.02 8.46 -10.93
CA LYS A 77 20.23 8.10 -12.11
C LYS A 77 19.06 7.18 -11.77
N VAL A 78 18.05 7.23 -12.63
CA VAL A 78 16.90 6.31 -12.58
C VAL A 78 17.15 5.17 -13.56
N THR A 79 17.02 3.93 -13.07
CA THR A 79 17.20 2.71 -13.87
C THR A 79 15.93 1.86 -13.79
N PRO A 80 15.33 1.45 -14.91
CA PRO A 80 14.23 0.49 -14.88
C PRO A 80 14.76 -0.89 -14.47
N VAL A 81 14.01 -1.56 -13.58
CA VAL A 81 14.36 -2.89 -13.07
C VAL A 81 13.16 -3.82 -13.13
N THR A 82 13.43 -5.09 -13.30
CA THR A 82 12.45 -6.18 -13.29
C THR A 82 13.01 -7.39 -12.55
N GLY A 83 12.15 -8.20 -11.99
CA GLY A 83 12.55 -9.31 -11.12
C GLY A 83 12.97 -8.83 -9.72
N GLY A 84 13.31 -9.78 -8.88
CA GLY A 84 13.48 -9.52 -7.45
C GLY A 84 12.13 -9.43 -6.73
N SER A 85 12.17 -9.20 -5.45
CA SER A 85 10.98 -9.14 -4.61
C SER A 85 11.09 -8.09 -3.53
N VAL A 86 9.93 -7.65 -3.05
CA VAL A 86 9.81 -6.84 -1.83
C VAL A 86 9.02 -7.62 -0.79
N SER A 87 9.34 -7.42 0.48
CA SER A 87 8.58 -8.00 1.58
C SER A 87 8.64 -7.11 2.83
N GLY A 88 7.65 -7.28 3.69
CA GLY A 88 7.59 -6.51 4.94
C GLY A 88 6.39 -6.87 5.79
N ASN A 89 6.25 -6.15 6.88
CA ASN A 89 5.08 -6.23 7.74
C ASN A 89 4.39 -4.86 7.78
N LEU A 90 3.16 -4.79 7.27
CA LEU A 90 2.41 -3.55 7.18
C LEU A 90 2.13 -2.93 8.56
N LEU A 91 1.91 -3.76 9.60
CA LEU A 91 1.65 -3.26 10.96
C LEU A 91 2.86 -2.53 11.56
N GLU A 92 4.07 -2.85 11.09
CA GLU A 92 5.29 -2.15 11.48
C GLU A 92 5.55 -0.95 10.57
N LEU A 93 5.49 -1.14 9.27
CA LEU A 93 5.79 -0.14 8.25
C LEU A 93 4.82 1.06 8.26
N GLN A 94 3.56 0.84 8.63
CA GLN A 94 2.56 1.92 8.73
C GLN A 94 2.89 3.01 9.74
N LYS A 95 3.83 2.77 10.66
CA LYS A 95 4.25 3.75 11.67
C LYS A 95 5.06 4.89 11.06
N ASP A 96 5.70 4.62 9.92
CA ASP A 96 6.55 5.56 9.19
C ASP A 96 6.24 5.50 7.68
N MET A 97 4.97 5.61 7.33
CA MET A 97 4.52 5.68 5.95
C MET A 97 4.00 7.07 5.60
N ALA A 98 4.16 7.46 4.35
CA ALA A 98 3.60 8.70 3.83
C ALA A 98 2.76 8.44 2.58
N PHE A 99 1.58 9.05 2.53
CA PHE A 99 0.75 9.10 1.33
C PHE A 99 1.06 10.34 0.50
N SER A 100 0.93 10.21 -0.83
CA SER A 100 1.10 11.33 -1.73
C SER A 100 -0.04 12.35 -1.64
N THR A 101 0.28 13.60 -2.00
CA THR A 101 -0.73 14.65 -2.23
C THR A 101 -1.47 14.43 -3.54
N GLU A 102 -0.81 13.85 -4.54
CA GLU A 102 -1.40 13.49 -5.80
C GLU A 102 -2.39 12.35 -5.62
N ARG A 103 -3.50 12.42 -6.34
CA ARG A 103 -4.58 11.44 -6.28
C ARG A 103 -4.65 10.60 -7.55
N TYR A 104 -5.10 9.37 -7.35
CA TYR A 104 -5.57 8.49 -8.40
C TYR A 104 -7.01 8.07 -8.10
N LYS A 105 -7.81 7.99 -9.15
CA LYS A 105 -9.20 7.56 -9.06
C LYS A 105 -9.54 6.62 -10.20
N ASP A 106 -10.13 5.51 -9.85
CA ASP A 106 -10.79 4.60 -10.78
C ASP A 106 -12.17 4.17 -10.24
N LYS A 107 -12.70 3.07 -10.73
CA LYS A 107 -14.02 2.57 -10.34
C LYS A 107 -14.10 2.20 -8.85
N ASP A 108 -13.07 1.59 -8.32
CA ASP A 108 -13.08 0.93 -7.02
C ASP A 108 -12.17 1.63 -5.98
N TYR A 109 -11.40 2.62 -6.42
CA TYR A 109 -10.44 3.34 -5.58
C TYR A 109 -10.44 4.84 -5.88
N ASP A 110 -10.44 5.66 -4.84
CA ASP A 110 -10.24 7.10 -4.89
C ASP A 110 -9.33 7.51 -3.72
N GLY A 111 -8.07 7.76 -4.00
CA GLY A 111 -7.11 8.05 -2.93
C GLY A 111 -5.74 8.50 -3.43
N PRO A 112 -4.72 8.48 -2.54
CA PRO A 112 -3.35 8.85 -2.89
C PRO A 112 -2.82 8.01 -4.06
N PHE A 113 -2.08 8.67 -4.96
CA PHE A 113 -1.47 7.99 -6.11
C PHE A 113 -0.34 7.05 -5.69
N ALA A 114 0.42 7.41 -4.67
CA ALA A 114 1.54 6.62 -4.16
C ALA A 114 1.57 6.58 -2.64
N VAL A 115 2.19 5.54 -2.14
CA VAL A 115 2.56 5.40 -0.72
C VAL A 115 4.05 5.14 -0.63
N GLU A 116 4.71 5.84 0.28
CA GLU A 116 6.12 5.65 0.63
C GLU A 116 6.23 4.83 1.91
N PHE A 117 7.08 3.84 1.89
CA PHE A 117 7.46 3.05 3.06
C PHE A 117 8.96 3.06 3.25
N HIS A 118 9.39 3.10 4.52
CA HIS A 118 10.78 2.92 4.92
C HIS A 118 10.97 1.54 5.55
N GLY A 119 12.11 0.89 5.27
CA GLY A 119 12.46 -0.40 5.89
C GLY A 119 11.84 -1.64 5.22
N VAL A 120 11.31 -1.52 4.02
CA VAL A 120 10.89 -2.67 3.21
C VAL A 120 12.12 -3.48 2.81
N ALA A 121 12.07 -4.80 3.01
CA ALA A 121 13.12 -5.69 2.55
C ALA A 121 13.04 -5.85 1.02
N VAL A 122 14.17 -5.69 0.35
CA VAL A 122 14.28 -5.85 -1.11
C VAL A 122 15.28 -6.96 -1.38
N ALA A 123 14.90 -7.95 -2.16
CA ALA A 123 15.77 -9.04 -2.63
C ALA A 123 15.81 -9.04 -4.15
N GLY A 124 17.01 -9.19 -4.69
CA GLY A 124 17.26 -9.21 -6.13
C GLY A 124 18.73 -9.53 -6.40
N LYS A 125 19.06 -9.75 -7.67
CA LYS A 125 20.45 -9.92 -8.11
C LYS A 125 20.99 -8.60 -8.63
#